data_9af9275f436e71c4b1408638b574acd8
#
_entry.id   9af9275f436e71c4b1408638b574acd8
#
_cell.length_a   1.000
_cell.length_b   1.000
_cell.length_c   1.000
_cell.angle_alpha   90.00
_cell.angle_beta   90.00
_cell.angle_gamma   90.00
#
_symmetry.space_group_name_H-M   'P 1'
#
loop_
_entity.id
_entity.type
_entity.pdbx_description
1 polymer ?
#
loop_
_entity_poly.entity_id
_entity_poly.type
_entity_poly.pdbx_seq_one_letter_code
_entity_poly.pdbx_strand_id
1 'polypeptide(L)' 'MPARLREIVAVLKQLGIVVEEPKKGSHFMVRREGVRPYPLSGHNGLKSEISDKYIRGLCAHFGLDVDTFKKLL' A
#
# COMPACT_ATOMS: atom_id res chain seq x y z
N MET A 1 -13.53 -5.33 0.80
CA MET A 1 -13.50 -5.16 -0.65
C MET A 1 -12.08 -4.88 -1.09
N PRO A 2 -11.62 -5.47 -2.18
CA PRO A 2 -10.28 -5.17 -2.70
C PRO A 2 -10.23 -3.76 -3.28
N ALA A 3 -9.05 -3.19 -3.29
CA ALA A 3 -8.80 -1.88 -3.90
C ALA A 3 -7.68 -2.02 -4.91
N ARG A 4 -7.60 -1.11 -5.87
CA ARG A 4 -6.50 -1.11 -6.82
C ARG A 4 -5.26 -0.50 -6.18
N LEU A 5 -4.10 -1.02 -6.56
CA LEU A 5 -2.83 -0.54 -6.00
C LEU A 5 -2.67 0.97 -6.17
N ARG A 6 -3.09 1.54 -7.30
CA ARG A 6 -3.02 3.00 -7.51
C ARG A 6 -3.80 3.79 -6.48
N GLU A 7 -4.93 3.27 -6.02
CA GLU A 7 -5.74 3.92 -4.99
C GLU A 7 -5.04 3.86 -3.64
N ILE A 8 -4.45 2.72 -3.33
CA ILE A 8 -3.68 2.53 -2.10
C ILE A 8 -2.46 3.46 -2.09
N VAL A 9 -1.74 3.54 -3.20
CA VAL A 9 -0.59 4.44 -3.35
C VAL A 9 -0.99 5.89 -3.12
N ALA A 10 -2.13 6.32 -3.68
CA ALA A 10 -2.61 7.68 -3.52
C ALA A 10 -2.91 8.01 -2.05
N VAL A 11 -3.55 7.08 -1.33
CA VAL A 11 -3.84 7.26 0.10
C VAL A 11 -2.56 7.31 0.92
N LEU A 12 -1.63 6.40 0.66
CA LEU A 12 -0.34 6.37 1.36
C LEU A 12 0.41 7.68 1.17
N LYS A 13 0.39 8.22 -0.04
CA LYS A 13 1.02 9.49 -0.35
C LYS A 13 0.41 10.64 0.44
N GLN A 14 -0.91 10.66 0.59
CA GLN A 14 -1.60 11.65 1.42
C GLN A 14 -1.16 11.56 2.89
N LEU A 15 -0.83 10.36 3.34
CA LEU A 15 -0.39 10.12 4.71
C LEU A 15 1.12 10.32 4.92
N GLY A 16 1.82 10.76 3.89
CA GLY A 16 3.27 11.00 3.97
C GLY A 16 4.11 9.74 3.89
N ILE A 17 3.55 8.65 3.37
CA ILE A 17 4.24 7.37 3.22
C ILE A 17 4.66 7.23 1.76
N VAL A 18 5.94 6.90 1.55
CA VAL A 18 6.53 6.78 0.20
C VAL A 18 6.32 5.39 -0.36
N VAL A 19 5.98 5.31 -1.64
CA VAL A 19 5.88 4.04 -2.34
C VAL A 19 6.88 4.05 -3.50
N GLU A 20 7.79 3.08 -3.49
CA GLU A 20 8.78 2.93 -4.55
C GLU A 20 8.30 1.89 -5.56
N GLU A 21 8.31 2.26 -6.84
CA GLU A 21 7.98 1.34 -7.92
C GLU A 21 9.12 0.34 -8.13
N PRO A 22 8.82 -0.91 -8.51
CA PRO A 22 9.87 -1.89 -8.77
C PRO A 22 10.63 -1.55 -10.05
N LYS A 23 11.95 -1.68 -10.01
CA LYS A 23 12.80 -1.59 -11.22
C LYS A 23 12.73 -2.90 -12.01
N LYS A 24 12.60 -4.01 -11.28
CA LYS A 24 12.40 -5.34 -11.83
C LYS A 24 11.41 -6.08 -10.94
N GLY A 25 10.57 -6.89 -11.54
CA GLY A 25 9.59 -7.67 -10.80
C GLY A 25 8.32 -6.88 -10.50
N SER A 26 7.59 -7.33 -9.50
CA SER A 26 6.25 -6.83 -9.22
C SER A 26 6.07 -6.31 -7.79
N HIS A 27 7.14 -6.19 -7.01
CA HIS A 27 7.04 -5.77 -5.62
C HIS A 27 7.27 -4.27 -5.47
N PHE A 28 6.22 -3.56 -5.13
CA PHE A 28 6.30 -2.17 -4.72
C PHE A 28 6.73 -2.13 -3.27
N MET A 29 7.63 -1.22 -2.93
CA MET A 29 8.10 -1.08 -1.54
C MET A 29 7.49 0.15 -0.90
N VAL A 30 6.77 -0.06 0.18
CA VAL A 30 6.16 1.01 0.96
C VAL A 30 7.12 1.37 2.09
N ARG A 31 7.52 2.63 2.16
CA ARG A 31 8.55 3.08 3.12
C ARG A 31 8.07 4.26 3.95
N ARG A 32 8.40 4.20 5.22
CA ARG A 32 8.19 5.31 6.15
C ARG A 32 9.37 5.34 7.11
N GLU A 33 9.84 6.53 7.43
CA GLU A 33 10.96 6.69 8.36
C GLU A 33 10.67 6.01 9.70
N GLY A 34 11.64 5.24 10.19
CA GLY A 34 11.52 4.52 11.45
C GLY A 34 10.71 3.23 11.39
N VAL A 35 10.22 2.85 10.21
CA VAL A 35 9.43 1.64 10.03
C VAL A 35 10.08 0.77 8.95
N ARG A 36 10.01 -0.55 9.11
CA ARG A 36 10.51 -1.47 8.09
C ARG A 36 9.74 -1.30 6.79
N PRO A 37 10.41 -1.39 5.62
CA PRO A 37 9.71 -1.41 4.35
C PRO A 37 8.70 -2.55 4.29
N TYR A 38 7.58 -2.29 3.64
CA TYR A 38 6.52 -3.29 3.49
C TYR A 38 6.29 -3.55 2.00
N PRO A 39 6.41 -4.81 1.53
CA PRO A 39 6.21 -5.12 0.12
C PRO A 39 4.73 -5.24 -0.25
N LEU A 40 4.37 -4.70 -1.40
CA LEU A 40 3.06 -4.92 -2.01
C LEU A 40 3.27 -5.51 -3.39
N SER A 41 2.62 -6.64 -3.65
CA SER A 41 2.72 -7.29 -4.94
C SER A 41 1.80 -6.61 -5.96
N GLY A 42 2.36 -6.23 -7.10
CA GLY A 42 1.62 -5.58 -8.16
C GLY A 42 1.89 -6.20 -9.51
N HIS A 43 1.41 -7.41 -9.75
CA HIS A 43 1.64 -8.15 -11.00
C HIS A 43 1.16 -7.41 -12.25
N ASN A 44 0.12 -6.61 -12.12
CA ASN A 44 -0.41 -5.78 -13.20
C ASN A 44 -0.09 -4.30 -13.00
N GLY A 45 1.00 -4.00 -12.29
CA GLY A 45 1.40 -2.64 -11.96
C GLY A 45 0.34 -1.97 -11.08
N LEU A 46 0.08 -0.70 -11.32
CA LEU A 46 -0.87 0.09 -10.52
C LEU A 46 -2.33 -0.35 -10.70
N LYS A 47 -2.62 -1.17 -11.69
CA LYS A 47 -3.97 -1.72 -11.91
C LYS A 47 -4.24 -2.94 -11.05
N SER A 48 -3.23 -3.49 -10.38
CA SER A 48 -3.37 -4.68 -9.54
C SER A 48 -4.40 -4.48 -8.44
N GLU A 49 -5.20 -5.51 -8.21
CA GLU A 49 -6.13 -5.53 -7.09
C GLU A 49 -5.43 -6.04 -5.84
N ILE A 50 -5.59 -5.31 -4.75
CA ILE A 50 -5.01 -5.68 -3.46
C ILE A 50 -6.14 -6.14 -2.55
N SER A 51 -6.03 -7.36 -2.03
CA SER A 51 -7.06 -7.93 -1.19
C SER A 51 -7.16 -7.22 0.16
N ASP A 52 -8.32 -7.35 0.78
CA ASP A 52 -8.57 -6.77 2.11
C ASP A 52 -7.54 -7.25 3.14
N LYS A 53 -7.14 -8.51 3.05
CA LYS A 53 -6.12 -9.08 3.93
C LYS A 53 -4.81 -8.29 3.89
N TYR A 54 -4.36 -7.93 2.69
CA TYR A 54 -3.12 -7.16 2.52
C TYR A 54 -3.29 -5.71 2.95
N ILE A 55 -4.45 -5.13 2.74
CA ILE A 55 -4.76 -3.78 3.22
C ILE A 55 -4.69 -3.73 4.73
N ARG A 56 -5.28 -4.72 5.42
CA ARG A 56 -5.23 -4.83 6.88
C ARG A 56 -3.80 -5.01 7.38
N GLY A 57 -3.02 -5.86 6.71
CA GLY A 57 -1.61 -6.08 7.04
C GLY A 57 -0.79 -4.82 6.88
N LEU A 58 -1.00 -4.10 5.80
CA LEU A 58 -0.32 -2.83 5.53
C LEU A 58 -0.64 -1.80 6.64
N CYS A 59 -1.90 -1.66 6.99
CA CYS A 59 -2.32 -0.73 8.02
C CYS A 59 -1.72 -1.10 9.39
N ALA A 60 -1.75 -2.38 9.75
CA ALA A 60 -1.17 -2.86 11.00
C ALA A 60 0.34 -2.57 11.05
N HIS A 61 1.04 -2.78 9.93
CA HIS A 61 2.48 -2.57 9.85
C HIS A 61 2.87 -1.10 10.10
N PHE A 62 2.08 -0.17 9.60
CA PHE A 62 2.36 1.26 9.72
C PHE A 62 1.56 1.95 10.83
N GLY A 63 0.83 1.19 11.64
CA GLY A 63 0.05 1.76 12.75
C GLY A 63 -1.12 2.61 12.28
N LEU A 64 -1.69 2.29 11.13
CA LEU A 64 -2.81 3.02 10.54
C LEU A 64 -4.14 2.36 10.93
N ASP A 65 -5.17 3.19 11.11
CA ASP A 65 -6.51 2.69 11.34
C ASP A 65 -7.12 2.21 10.02
N VAL A 66 -7.54 0.94 9.97
CA VAL A 66 -8.07 0.32 8.74
C VAL A 66 -9.31 1.05 8.23
N ASP A 67 -10.23 1.40 9.12
CA ASP A 67 -11.47 2.06 8.71
C ASP A 67 -11.19 3.44 8.14
N THR A 68 -10.32 4.20 8.77
CA THR A 68 -9.89 5.51 8.28
C THR A 68 -9.21 5.39 6.92
N PHE A 69 -8.33 4.41 6.77
CA PHE A 69 -7.65 4.16 5.51
C PHE A 69 -8.64 3.85 4.39
N LYS A 70 -9.60 2.97 4.66
CA LYS A 70 -10.62 2.59 3.67
C LYS A 70 -11.51 3.76 3.27
N LYS A 71 -11.80 4.67 4.17
CA LYS A 71 -12.60 5.87 3.86
C LYS A 71 -11.89 6.80 2.88
N LEU A 72 -10.56 6.76 2.86
CA LEU A 72 -9.77 7.59 1.95
C LEU A 72 -9.63 6.96 0.56
N LEU A 73 -9.96 5.69 0.41
CA LEU A 73 -9.95 5.01 -0.89
C LEU A 73 -11.15 5.49 -1.81
#